data_9abc18d0c9ba91d9b5b0e8ac99c1fa86
#
_entry.id   9abc18d0c9ba91d9b5b0e8ac99c1fa86
#
_cell.length_a   1.000
_cell.length_b   1.000
_cell.length_c   1.000
_cell.angle_alpha   90.00
_cell.angle_beta   90.00
_cell.angle_gamma   90.00
#
_symmetry.space_group_name_H-M   'P 1'
#
loop_
_entity.id
_entity.type
_entity.pdbx_description
1 polymer ?
#
loop_
_entity_poly.entity_id
_entity_poly.type
_entity_poly.pdbx_seq_one_letter_code
_entity_poly.pdbx_strand_id
1 'polypeptide(L)'
;MLWLTGVAELETALAALGHWLLRLDRGFEILLLVGLSMSLAHLFALVANQLTPRQIVVQLLLDALVLAVALLLATLVDMALLAVVVEEPLQPWALFESLGAALLPGVFYVLVAAPYVSDLIAVAIWVLIHLNVVAVLEARFALPASQALALATPGYALGLLLVSALFYQGWQRGYRRLADTLGR
;
A
#
# COMPACT_ATOMS: atom_id res chain seq x y z
N MET A 1 -11.40 9.19 -35.85
CA MET A 1 -11.84 10.31 -34.99
C MET A 1 -12.22 9.86 -33.57
N LEU A 2 -12.92 8.77 -33.38
CA LEU A 2 -13.30 8.21 -32.04
C LEU A 2 -12.12 7.87 -31.11
N TRP A 3 -10.97 7.44 -31.64
CA TRP A 3 -9.78 7.10 -30.82
C TRP A 3 -9.09 8.32 -30.22
N LEU A 4 -9.13 9.48 -30.89
CA LEU A 4 -8.51 10.71 -30.38
C LEU A 4 -9.31 11.32 -29.23
N THR A 5 -10.64 11.17 -29.22
CA THR A 5 -11.50 11.60 -28.10
C THR A 5 -11.25 10.74 -26.87
N GLY A 6 -11.13 9.41 -27.01
CA GLY A 6 -10.85 8.52 -25.90
C GLY A 6 -9.48 8.76 -25.23
N VAL A 7 -8.45 9.11 -26.02
CA VAL A 7 -7.12 9.45 -25.48
C VAL A 7 -7.16 10.76 -24.69
N ALA A 8 -7.87 11.79 -25.19
CA ALA A 8 -8.01 13.06 -24.50
C ALA A 8 -8.82 12.93 -23.19
N GLU A 9 -9.85 12.09 -23.18
CA GLU A 9 -10.63 11.79 -21.97
C GLU A 9 -9.78 11.05 -20.92
N LEU A 10 -8.95 10.08 -21.35
CA LEU A 10 -8.02 9.37 -20.47
C LEU A 10 -6.96 10.29 -19.88
N GLU A 11 -6.38 11.17 -20.70
CA GLU A 11 -5.40 12.17 -20.26
C GLU A 11 -6.00 13.13 -19.24
N THR A 12 -7.22 13.60 -19.48
CA THR A 12 -7.96 14.48 -18.57
C THR A 12 -8.28 13.77 -17.25
N ALA A 13 -8.69 12.51 -17.30
CA ALA A 13 -8.95 11.69 -16.12
C ALA A 13 -7.69 11.44 -15.30
N LEU A 14 -6.57 11.13 -15.96
CA LEU A 14 -5.27 10.93 -15.31
C LEU A 14 -4.75 12.22 -14.67
N ALA A 15 -4.89 13.36 -15.35
CA ALA A 15 -4.53 14.67 -14.81
C ALA A 15 -5.39 15.02 -13.58
N ALA A 16 -6.71 14.79 -13.65
CA ALA A 16 -7.62 14.99 -12.53
C ALA A 16 -7.28 14.10 -11.33
N LEU A 17 -6.97 12.82 -11.58
CA LEU A 17 -6.52 11.87 -10.54
C LEU A 17 -5.20 12.34 -9.93
N GLY A 18 -4.23 12.76 -10.75
CA GLY A 18 -2.96 13.29 -10.27
C GLY A 18 -3.14 14.53 -9.39
N HIS A 19 -3.97 15.49 -9.81
CA HIS A 19 -4.29 16.67 -8.99
C HIS A 19 -5.02 16.31 -7.69
N TRP A 20 -5.88 15.31 -7.70
CA TRP A 20 -6.56 14.84 -6.49
C TRP A 20 -5.59 14.16 -5.53
N LEU A 21 -4.73 13.28 -6.02
CA LEU A 21 -3.69 12.62 -5.22
C LEU A 21 -2.72 13.62 -4.58
N LEU A 22 -2.34 14.67 -5.31
CA LEU A 22 -1.48 15.75 -4.79
C LEU A 22 -2.15 16.63 -3.74
N ARG A 23 -3.47 16.57 -3.61
CA ARG A 23 -4.23 17.27 -2.55
C ARG A 23 -4.41 16.43 -1.28
N LEU A 24 -4.02 15.15 -1.29
CA LEU A 24 -4.03 14.29 -0.12
C LEU A 24 -2.86 14.66 0.78
N ASP A 25 -3.05 15.70 1.56
CA ASP A 25 -2.05 16.23 2.50
C ASP A 25 -1.97 15.40 3.81
N ARG A 26 -2.86 14.42 3.97
CA ARG A 26 -3.02 13.69 5.21
C ARG A 26 -2.55 12.24 5.07
N GLY A 27 -1.48 11.90 5.79
CA GLY A 27 -0.91 10.56 5.80
C GLY A 27 -1.92 9.47 6.15
N PHE A 28 -2.91 9.78 6.99
CA PHE A 28 -3.98 8.84 7.33
C PHE A 28 -4.89 8.53 6.13
N GLU A 29 -5.25 9.52 5.31
CA GLU A 29 -6.06 9.32 4.11
C GLU A 29 -5.32 8.44 3.09
N ILE A 30 -4.02 8.70 2.90
CA ILE A 30 -3.16 7.90 2.02
C ILE A 30 -3.08 6.46 2.52
N LEU A 31 -2.89 6.25 3.82
CA LEU A 31 -2.84 4.92 4.43
C LEU A 31 -4.12 4.12 4.17
N LEU A 32 -5.30 4.74 4.34
CA LEU A 32 -6.58 4.11 4.02
C LEU A 32 -6.71 3.78 2.53
N LEU A 33 -6.29 4.69 1.65
CA LEU A 33 -6.32 4.48 0.20
C LEU A 33 -5.37 3.35 -0.23
N VAL A 34 -4.20 3.26 0.37
CA VAL A 34 -3.26 2.16 0.12
C VAL A 34 -3.88 0.83 0.54
N GLY A 35 -4.47 0.76 1.74
CA GLY A 35 -5.19 -0.42 2.20
C GLY A 35 -6.32 -0.83 1.25
N LEU A 36 -7.09 0.14 0.76
CA LEU A 36 -8.14 -0.10 -0.23
C LEU A 36 -7.57 -0.57 -1.58
N SER A 37 -6.52 0.05 -2.08
CA SER A 37 -5.86 -0.33 -3.33
C SER A 37 -5.30 -1.75 -3.26
N MET A 38 -4.64 -2.10 -2.16
CA MET A 38 -4.13 -3.46 -1.91
C MET A 38 -5.27 -4.48 -1.85
N SER A 39 -6.38 -4.14 -1.20
CA SER A 39 -7.56 -5.00 -1.15
C SER A 39 -8.17 -5.21 -2.54
N LEU A 40 -8.30 -4.14 -3.33
CA LEU A 40 -8.83 -4.22 -4.70
C LEU A 40 -8.00 -5.11 -5.63
N ALA A 41 -6.70 -5.28 -5.39
CA ALA A 41 -5.87 -6.24 -6.13
C ALA A 41 -6.40 -7.68 -6.01
N HIS A 42 -7.17 -8.00 -4.97
CA HIS A 42 -7.79 -9.33 -4.78
C HIS A 42 -9.18 -9.48 -5.41
N LEU A 43 -9.75 -8.43 -6.00
CA LEU A 43 -11.12 -8.45 -6.53
C LEU A 43 -11.35 -9.63 -7.47
N PHE A 44 -10.42 -9.88 -8.40
CA PHE A 44 -10.54 -10.98 -9.36
C PHE A 44 -10.56 -12.35 -8.69
N ALA A 45 -9.77 -12.53 -7.63
CA ALA A 45 -9.78 -13.78 -6.86
C ALA A 45 -11.11 -13.99 -6.11
N LEU A 46 -11.70 -12.92 -5.58
CA LEU A 46 -13.01 -12.98 -4.93
C LEU A 46 -14.12 -13.31 -5.92
N VAL A 47 -14.10 -12.73 -7.12
CA VAL A 47 -15.03 -13.05 -8.20
C VAL A 47 -14.87 -14.50 -8.66
N ALA A 48 -13.64 -14.97 -8.86
CA ALA A 48 -13.35 -16.35 -9.25
C ALA A 48 -13.82 -17.37 -8.20
N ASN A 49 -13.84 -17.00 -6.93
CA ASN A 49 -14.38 -17.80 -5.83
C ASN A 49 -15.92 -17.77 -5.72
N GLN A 50 -16.62 -17.17 -6.70
CA GLN A 50 -18.08 -17.11 -6.80
C GLN A 50 -18.75 -16.44 -5.58
N LEU A 51 -18.10 -15.48 -4.94
CA LEU A 51 -18.72 -14.70 -3.88
C LEU A 51 -19.82 -13.80 -4.47
N THR A 52 -20.89 -13.60 -3.70
CA THR A 52 -21.92 -12.65 -4.07
C THR A 52 -21.39 -11.22 -4.02
N PRO A 53 -21.93 -10.26 -4.78
CA PRO A 53 -21.48 -8.86 -4.78
C PRO A 53 -21.42 -8.24 -3.37
N ARG A 54 -22.39 -8.57 -2.51
CA ARG A 54 -22.40 -8.10 -1.12
C ARG A 54 -21.22 -8.67 -0.30
N GLN A 55 -20.91 -9.96 -0.47
CA GLN A 55 -19.79 -10.61 0.19
C GLN A 55 -18.45 -10.02 -0.30
N ILE A 56 -18.34 -9.75 -1.60
CA ILE A 56 -17.15 -9.11 -2.19
C ILE A 56 -16.92 -7.74 -1.54
N VAL A 57 -17.95 -6.88 -1.48
CA VAL A 57 -17.82 -5.54 -0.88
C VAL A 57 -17.41 -5.63 0.59
N VAL A 58 -18.07 -6.48 1.37
CA VAL A 58 -17.73 -6.65 2.80
C VAL A 58 -16.29 -7.16 2.96
N GLN A 59 -15.89 -8.15 2.16
CA GLN A 59 -14.53 -8.70 2.23
C GLN A 59 -13.47 -7.65 1.86
N LEU A 60 -13.70 -6.88 0.78
CA LEU A 60 -12.77 -5.82 0.37
C LEU A 60 -12.61 -4.74 1.44
N LEU A 61 -13.70 -4.35 2.10
CA LEU A 61 -13.64 -3.36 3.19
C LEU A 61 -12.90 -3.90 4.42
N LEU A 62 -13.14 -5.16 4.79
CA LEU A 62 -12.42 -5.81 5.88
C LEU A 62 -10.93 -5.96 5.56
N ASP A 63 -10.59 -6.43 4.37
CA ASP A 63 -9.20 -6.57 3.93
C ASP A 63 -8.50 -5.20 3.89
N ALA A 64 -9.17 -4.16 3.37
CA ALA A 64 -8.65 -2.80 3.34
C ALA A 64 -8.35 -2.27 4.75
N LEU A 65 -9.25 -2.49 5.70
CA LEU A 65 -9.06 -2.07 7.08
C LEU A 65 -7.88 -2.82 7.74
N VAL A 66 -7.80 -4.13 7.57
CA VAL A 66 -6.72 -4.94 8.15
C VAL A 66 -5.36 -4.57 7.54
N LEU A 67 -5.32 -4.32 6.23
CA LEU A 67 -4.11 -3.85 5.54
C LEU A 67 -3.70 -2.44 6.01
N ALA A 68 -4.67 -1.53 6.17
CA ALA A 68 -4.40 -0.21 6.72
C ALA A 68 -3.82 -0.28 8.14
N VAL A 69 -4.35 -1.17 9.00
CA VAL A 69 -3.80 -1.41 10.35
C VAL A 69 -2.38 -1.98 10.28
N ALA A 70 -2.08 -2.90 9.35
CA ALA A 70 -0.74 -3.45 9.18
C ALA A 70 0.27 -2.35 8.80
N LEU A 71 -0.09 -1.46 7.86
CA LEU A 71 0.73 -0.32 7.45
C LEU A 71 0.87 0.72 8.58
N LEU A 72 -0.19 0.95 9.35
CA LEU A 72 -0.14 1.80 10.54
C LEU A 72 0.87 1.28 11.55
N LEU A 73 0.86 -0.02 11.85
CA LEU A 73 1.84 -0.63 12.76
C LEU A 73 3.28 -0.48 12.26
N ALA A 74 3.50 -0.65 10.94
CA ALA A 74 4.81 -0.42 10.32
C ALA A 74 5.27 1.03 10.53
N THR A 75 4.39 2.00 10.26
CA THR A 75 4.66 3.44 10.47
C THR A 75 4.97 3.75 11.95
N LEU A 76 4.23 3.15 12.88
CA LEU A 76 4.47 3.34 14.32
C LEU A 76 5.82 2.77 14.78
N VAL A 77 6.30 1.69 14.16
CA VAL A 77 7.65 1.17 14.42
C VAL A 77 8.72 2.16 13.99
N ASP A 78 8.61 2.74 12.79
CA ASP A 78 9.54 3.76 12.32
C ASP A 78 9.53 5.00 13.23
N MET A 79 8.35 5.43 13.66
CA MET A 79 8.19 6.55 14.62
C MET A 79 8.84 6.24 15.98
N ALA A 80 8.65 5.02 16.50
CA ALA A 80 9.22 4.61 17.76
C ALA A 80 10.76 4.55 17.73
N LEU A 81 11.33 4.03 16.62
CA LEU A 81 12.78 4.01 16.43
C LEU A 81 13.36 5.41 16.31
N LEU A 82 12.70 6.29 15.58
CA LEU A 82 13.09 7.70 15.50
C LEU A 82 13.07 8.39 16.87
N ALA A 83 12.06 8.14 17.68
CA ALA A 83 11.95 8.71 19.03
C ALA A 83 13.11 8.31 19.97
N VAL A 84 13.77 7.17 19.68
CA VAL A 84 14.96 6.71 20.44
C VAL A 84 16.24 7.34 19.93
N VAL A 85 16.33 7.63 18.62
CA VAL A 85 17.58 8.04 17.96
C VAL A 85 17.70 9.55 17.81
N VAL A 86 16.58 10.24 17.63
CA VAL A 86 16.56 11.69 17.43
C VAL A 86 16.35 12.39 18.78
N GLU A 87 17.31 13.22 19.18
CA GLU A 87 17.27 13.95 20.45
C GLU A 87 16.29 15.14 20.46
N GLU A 88 15.86 15.57 19.26
CA GLU A 88 14.91 16.67 19.12
C GLU A 88 13.48 16.24 19.49
N PRO A 89 12.66 17.15 20.07
CA PRO A 89 11.28 16.85 20.40
C PRO A 89 10.49 16.57 19.14
N LEU A 90 10.12 15.30 18.94
CA LEU A 90 9.30 14.87 17.83
C LEU A 90 7.88 15.44 17.97
N GLN A 91 7.33 15.91 16.86
CA GLN A 91 5.90 16.20 16.75
C GLN A 91 5.19 14.95 16.19
N PRO A 92 4.59 14.09 17.03
CA PRO A 92 4.14 12.75 16.60
C PRO A 92 3.15 12.80 15.45
N TRP A 93 2.21 13.74 15.48
CA TRP A 93 1.20 13.88 14.43
C TRP A 93 1.82 14.30 13.09
N ALA A 94 2.66 15.33 13.07
CA ALA A 94 3.32 15.78 11.85
C ALA A 94 4.30 14.75 11.29
N LEU A 95 4.91 13.93 12.14
CA LEU A 95 5.73 12.79 11.72
C LEU A 95 4.88 11.70 11.09
N PHE A 96 3.77 11.33 11.74
CA PHE A 96 2.81 10.36 11.22
C PHE A 96 2.27 10.78 9.84
N GLU A 97 1.87 12.05 9.68
CA GLU A 97 1.43 12.60 8.39
C GLU A 97 2.51 12.47 7.30
N SER A 98 3.77 12.75 7.65
CA SER A 98 4.87 12.66 6.69
C SER A 98 5.18 11.22 6.28
N LEU A 99 5.23 10.29 7.24
CA LEU A 99 5.49 8.87 6.98
C LEU A 99 4.30 8.21 6.27
N GLY A 100 3.07 8.57 6.63
CA GLY A 100 1.87 8.14 5.92
C GLY A 100 1.86 8.61 4.47
N ALA A 101 2.26 9.87 4.21
CA ALA A 101 2.40 10.39 2.85
C ALA A 101 3.46 9.64 2.03
N ALA A 102 4.51 9.12 2.67
CA ALA A 102 5.53 8.31 1.99
C ALA A 102 4.98 6.99 1.42
N LEU A 103 3.82 6.51 1.91
CA LEU A 103 3.13 5.32 1.40
C LEU A 103 2.41 5.57 0.05
N LEU A 104 2.39 6.79 -0.47
CA LEU A 104 1.67 7.16 -1.70
C LEU A 104 1.85 6.19 -2.89
N PRO A 105 3.04 5.64 -3.18
CA PRO A 105 3.17 4.64 -4.25
C PRO A 105 2.25 3.43 -4.07
N GLY A 106 1.89 3.08 -2.84
CA GLY A 106 0.98 1.99 -2.51
C GLY A 106 -0.45 2.18 -3.04
N VAL A 107 -0.87 3.42 -3.35
CA VAL A 107 -2.17 3.70 -3.99
C VAL A 107 -2.27 3.03 -5.37
N PHE A 108 -1.15 2.75 -6.02
CA PHE A 108 -1.10 2.05 -7.30
C PHE A 108 -1.04 0.53 -7.16
N TYR A 109 -1.14 -0.02 -5.94
CA TYR A 109 -1.05 -1.47 -5.72
C TYR A 109 -2.15 -2.28 -6.43
N VAL A 110 -3.28 -1.66 -6.74
CA VAL A 110 -4.34 -2.28 -7.57
C VAL A 110 -3.80 -2.79 -8.92
N LEU A 111 -2.73 -2.20 -9.45
CA LEU A 111 -2.09 -2.64 -10.70
C LEU A 111 -1.41 -4.02 -10.58
N VAL A 112 -1.15 -4.49 -9.36
CA VAL A 112 -0.66 -5.86 -9.09
C VAL A 112 -1.67 -6.93 -9.51
N ALA A 113 -2.93 -6.56 -9.71
CA ALA A 113 -3.93 -7.45 -10.29
C ALA A 113 -3.66 -7.78 -11.79
N ALA A 114 -2.75 -7.06 -12.46
CA ALA A 114 -2.41 -7.31 -13.86
C ALA A 114 -1.64 -8.63 -14.00
N PRO A 115 -2.09 -9.56 -14.87
CA PRO A 115 -1.40 -10.83 -15.08
C PRO A 115 0.01 -10.61 -15.68
N TYR A 116 0.92 -11.53 -15.41
CA TYR A 116 2.30 -11.61 -15.92
C TYR A 116 3.30 -10.57 -15.41
N VAL A 117 2.84 -9.42 -14.90
CA VAL A 117 3.72 -8.34 -14.42
C VAL A 117 3.49 -7.99 -12.94
N SER A 118 2.58 -8.72 -12.29
CA SER A 118 2.17 -8.48 -10.89
C SER A 118 3.34 -8.39 -9.92
N ASP A 119 4.26 -9.36 -9.96
CA ASP A 119 5.37 -9.43 -9.03
C ASP A 119 6.34 -8.26 -9.21
N LEU A 120 6.62 -7.88 -10.47
CA LEU A 120 7.48 -6.75 -10.78
C LEU A 120 6.87 -5.44 -10.27
N ILE A 121 5.56 -5.25 -10.50
CA ILE A 121 4.84 -4.06 -10.03
C ILE A 121 4.83 -4.03 -8.49
N ALA A 122 4.54 -5.15 -7.83
CA ALA A 122 4.55 -5.24 -6.37
C ALA A 122 5.91 -4.86 -5.80
N VAL A 123 7.00 -5.46 -6.31
CA VAL A 123 8.37 -5.14 -5.87
C VAL A 123 8.69 -3.67 -6.10
N ALA A 124 8.37 -3.11 -7.26
CA ALA A 124 8.62 -1.71 -7.57
C ALA A 124 7.88 -0.78 -6.59
N ILE A 125 6.60 -1.05 -6.29
CA ILE A 125 5.82 -0.25 -5.35
C ILE A 125 6.44 -0.33 -3.94
N TRP A 126 6.79 -1.52 -3.46
CA TRP A 126 7.40 -1.68 -2.14
C TRP A 126 8.75 -0.97 -2.03
N VAL A 127 9.60 -1.05 -3.07
CA VAL A 127 10.87 -0.32 -3.13
C VAL A 127 10.62 1.19 -3.09
N LEU A 128 9.65 1.70 -3.86
CA LEU A 128 9.33 3.13 -3.87
C LEU A 128 8.80 3.61 -2.52
N ILE A 129 7.96 2.82 -1.84
CA ILE A 129 7.51 3.13 -0.48
C ILE A 129 8.72 3.27 0.45
N HIS A 130 9.62 2.28 0.44
CA HIS A 130 10.80 2.30 1.30
C HIS A 130 11.71 3.50 1.03
N LEU A 131 12.01 3.77 -0.24
CA LEU A 131 12.81 4.94 -0.63
C LEU A 131 12.16 6.27 -0.24
N ASN A 132 10.84 6.38 -0.33
CA ASN A 132 10.12 7.57 0.11
C ASN A 132 10.24 7.78 1.62
N VAL A 133 10.12 6.71 2.42
CA VAL A 133 10.32 6.79 3.88
C VAL A 133 11.74 7.25 4.18
N VAL A 134 12.76 6.64 3.56
CA VAL A 134 14.16 7.08 3.71
C VAL A 134 14.32 8.55 3.37
N ALA A 135 13.80 9.00 2.22
CA ALA A 135 13.88 10.39 1.78
C ALA A 135 13.21 11.37 2.77
N VAL A 136 12.06 10.98 3.36
CA VAL A 136 11.41 11.78 4.40
C VAL A 136 12.30 11.90 5.64
N LEU A 137 12.95 10.82 6.07
CA LEU A 137 13.84 10.83 7.23
C LEU A 137 15.09 11.69 6.98
N GLU A 138 15.71 11.56 5.82
CA GLU A 138 16.83 12.40 5.40
C GLU A 138 16.47 13.90 5.38
N ALA A 139 15.37 14.22 4.70
CA ALA A 139 14.97 15.61 4.50
C ALA A 139 14.51 16.28 5.79
N ARG A 140 13.83 15.56 6.67
CA ARG A 140 13.20 16.13 7.87
C ARG A 140 14.15 16.20 9.06
N PHE A 141 15.04 15.22 9.22
CA PHE A 141 15.92 15.10 10.38
C PHE A 141 17.40 15.29 10.02
N ALA A 142 17.71 15.66 8.77
CA ALA A 142 19.07 15.83 8.25
C ALA A 142 19.97 14.59 8.52
N LEU A 143 19.35 13.39 8.52
CA LEU A 143 20.07 12.14 8.79
C LEU A 143 20.93 11.75 7.58
N PRO A 144 22.10 11.16 7.79
CA PRO A 144 22.86 10.53 6.72
C PRO A 144 22.05 9.38 6.09
N ALA A 145 22.16 9.16 4.78
CA ALA A 145 21.42 8.15 4.02
C ALA A 145 21.48 6.74 4.66
N SER A 146 22.66 6.34 5.15
CA SER A 146 22.84 5.04 5.81
C SER A 146 22.05 4.92 7.11
N GLN A 147 21.94 5.99 7.88
CA GLN A 147 21.18 6.02 9.13
C GLN A 147 19.67 6.07 8.85
N ALA A 148 19.24 6.89 7.90
CA ALA A 148 17.83 6.95 7.46
C ALA A 148 17.36 5.58 6.93
N LEU A 149 18.20 4.91 6.13
CA LEU A 149 17.95 3.56 5.63
C LEU A 149 17.80 2.55 6.77
N ALA A 150 18.74 2.58 7.73
CA ALA A 150 18.69 1.66 8.88
C ALA A 150 17.44 1.84 9.74
N LEU A 151 16.97 3.08 9.92
CA LEU A 151 15.78 3.41 10.71
C LEU A 151 14.47 3.08 9.98
N ALA A 152 14.41 3.25 8.65
CA ALA A 152 13.22 2.93 7.84
C ALA A 152 13.06 1.42 7.59
N THR A 153 14.13 0.62 7.67
CA THR A 153 14.09 -0.80 7.31
C THR A 153 13.22 -1.66 8.23
N PRO A 154 13.21 -1.49 9.57
CA PRO A 154 12.38 -2.33 10.45
C PRO A 154 10.88 -2.16 10.22
N GLY A 155 10.37 -0.93 10.09
CA GLY A 155 8.97 -0.69 9.76
C GLY A 155 8.61 -1.24 8.38
N TYR A 156 9.47 -1.00 7.38
CA TYR A 156 9.30 -1.59 6.05
C TYR A 156 9.23 -3.12 6.09
N ALA A 157 10.16 -3.78 6.79
CA ALA A 157 10.19 -5.23 6.92
C ALA A 157 8.94 -5.76 7.63
N LEU A 158 8.49 -5.09 8.69
CA LEU A 158 7.25 -5.44 9.40
C LEU A 158 6.05 -5.28 8.48
N GLY A 159 5.92 -4.18 7.76
CA GLY A 159 4.83 -3.94 6.80
C GLY A 159 4.78 -5.03 5.73
N LEU A 160 5.93 -5.34 5.13
CA LEU A 160 6.04 -6.39 4.11
C LEU A 160 5.66 -7.77 4.68
N LEU A 161 6.11 -8.12 5.88
CA LEU A 161 5.77 -9.39 6.53
C LEU A 161 4.29 -9.48 6.85
N LEU A 162 3.68 -8.45 7.42
CA LEU A 162 2.26 -8.44 7.77
C LEU A 162 1.39 -8.53 6.52
N VAL A 163 1.66 -7.72 5.50
CA VAL A 163 0.92 -7.75 4.24
C VAL A 163 1.08 -9.10 3.56
N SER A 164 2.31 -9.64 3.48
CA SER A 164 2.57 -10.97 2.89
C SER A 164 1.85 -12.08 3.64
N ALA A 165 1.81 -12.05 4.98
CA ALA A 165 1.11 -13.03 5.79
C ALA A 165 -0.41 -13.01 5.55
N LEU A 166 -1.00 -11.81 5.40
CA LEU A 166 -2.42 -11.63 5.10
C LEU A 166 -2.77 -12.20 3.72
N PHE A 167 -1.95 -11.91 2.72
CA PHE A 167 -2.13 -12.45 1.37
C PHE A 167 -1.94 -13.95 1.29
N TYR A 168 -0.92 -14.50 1.98
CA TYR A 168 -0.65 -15.92 2.02
C TYR A 168 -1.83 -16.74 2.58
N GLN A 169 -2.47 -16.25 3.64
CA GLN A 169 -3.65 -16.90 4.20
C GLN A 169 -4.85 -16.92 3.23
N GLY A 170 -5.06 -15.82 2.50
CA GLY A 170 -6.08 -15.74 1.45
C GLY A 170 -5.81 -16.73 0.31
N TRP A 171 -4.55 -16.83 -0.09
CA TRP A 171 -4.09 -17.71 -1.16
C TRP A 171 -4.25 -19.20 -0.82
N GLN A 172 -3.84 -19.60 0.38
CA GLN A 172 -4.02 -20.98 0.84
C GLN A 172 -5.48 -21.43 0.90
N ARG A 173 -6.40 -20.54 1.27
CA ARG A 173 -7.84 -20.87 1.27
C ARG A 173 -8.37 -21.07 -0.16
N GLY A 174 -7.91 -20.27 -1.13
CA GLY A 174 -8.24 -20.42 -2.54
C GLY A 174 -7.74 -21.75 -3.13
N TYR A 175 -6.49 -22.10 -2.87
CA TYR A 175 -5.90 -23.36 -3.35
C TYR A 175 -6.58 -24.61 -2.79
N ARG A 176 -6.91 -24.63 -1.51
CA ARG A 176 -7.64 -25.75 -0.90
C ARG A 176 -9.00 -25.97 -1.56
N ARG A 177 -9.76 -24.91 -1.82
CA ARG A 177 -11.05 -25.02 -2.52
C ARG A 177 -10.90 -25.51 -3.96
N LEU A 178 -9.87 -25.05 -4.68
CA LEU A 178 -9.59 -25.54 -6.04
C LEU A 178 -9.23 -27.03 -6.04
N ALA A 179 -8.39 -27.48 -5.12
CA ALA A 179 -8.04 -28.89 -4.96
C ALA A 179 -9.27 -29.76 -4.64
N ASP A 180 -10.15 -29.27 -3.75
CA ASP A 180 -11.41 -29.96 -3.40
C ASP A 180 -12.38 -30.05 -4.59
N THR A 181 -12.34 -29.08 -5.51
CA THR A 181 -13.22 -29.03 -6.69
C THR A 181 -12.69 -29.92 -7.83
N LEU A 182 -11.37 -30.03 -7.98
CA LEU A 182 -10.73 -30.85 -9.02
C LEU A 182 -10.52 -32.29 -8.60
N GLY A 183 -10.60 -32.60 -7.31
CA GLY A 183 -10.51 -33.96 -6.75
C GLY A 183 -11.85 -34.71 -6.66
N ARG A 184 -12.94 -34.10 -7.15
CA ARG A 184 -14.27 -34.72 -7.33
C ARG A 184 -14.52 -34.99 -8.80
#